data_a4f52924f18ccb1eb272f991c6ffa407
#
_entry.id   a4f52924f18ccb1eb272f991c6ffa407
#
_cell.length_a   1.000
_cell.length_b   1.000
_cell.length_c   1.000
_cell.angle_alpha   90.00
_cell.angle_beta   90.00
_cell.angle_gamma   90.00
#
_symmetry.space_group_name_H-M   'P 1'
#
loop_
_entity.id
_entity.type
_entity.pdbx_description
1 polymer ?
#
loop_
_entity_poly.entity_id
_entity_poly.type
_entity_poly.pdbx_seq_one_letter_code
_entity_poly.pdbx_strand_id
1 'polypeptide(L)'
;MILIALVFGFSLRAHSQPDSLLVMFWNVENFFDYRSENKPQYWTKRRFLAKCDAVAKTMLRVADRYGRLPDAVGFAEVENAFVLQRLLSGTALRKLDYRIVHYDSPDHRGIDCALLCRRSTLPLRGSAPKHVPVSAGGVMATRDILLAEFDSLAILVNHHPSQLGGKEDRRALALGRLRALTDSLHAAGQARTLAVGDFNQDLWGGPGTLKYNGRWEKIDGGFAEGFLRVREEVFDDPVLLEADKAFGGSKPRRTFTGPRYGGGVSDHLPVVFIVYY
;
A
#
# COMPACT_ATOMS: atom_id res chain seq x y z
N MET A 1 59.88 -25.75 -13.29
CA MET A 1 58.58 -25.16 -13.78
C MET A 1 57.57 -25.31 -12.66
N ILE A 2 57.31 -24.24 -11.92
CA ILE A 2 56.35 -24.27 -10.81
C ILE A 2 55.07 -23.63 -11.32
N LEU A 3 53.98 -24.42 -11.32
CA LEU A 3 52.65 -23.98 -11.77
C LEU A 3 51.94 -23.35 -10.57
N ILE A 4 51.77 -22.01 -10.60
CA ILE A 4 51.00 -21.28 -9.59
C ILE A 4 49.51 -21.31 -10.07
N ALA A 5 48.68 -22.10 -9.36
CA ALA A 5 47.24 -22.05 -9.54
C ALA A 5 46.65 -20.86 -8.80
N LEU A 6 46.18 -19.85 -9.56
CA LEU A 6 45.38 -18.74 -9.04
C LEU A 6 43.96 -19.25 -8.73
N VAL A 7 43.65 -19.43 -7.44
CA VAL A 7 42.29 -19.68 -6.97
C VAL A 7 41.56 -18.33 -6.88
N PHE A 8 40.69 -18.05 -7.86
CA PHE A 8 39.71 -16.96 -7.77
C PHE A 8 38.64 -17.32 -6.75
N GLY A 9 38.77 -16.83 -5.53
CA GLY A 9 37.74 -16.90 -4.53
C GLY A 9 36.56 -15.98 -4.92
N PHE A 10 35.47 -16.53 -5.44
CA PHE A 10 34.18 -15.85 -5.52
C PHE A 10 33.66 -15.65 -4.10
N SER A 11 33.85 -14.45 -3.55
CA SER A 11 33.18 -14.05 -2.31
C SER A 11 31.69 -13.85 -2.63
N LEU A 12 30.88 -14.85 -2.35
CA LEU A 12 29.43 -14.71 -2.24
C LEU A 12 29.18 -13.72 -1.10
N ARG A 13 28.90 -12.47 -1.44
CA ARG A 13 28.33 -11.52 -0.48
C ARG A 13 26.98 -12.09 -0.05
N ALA A 14 26.94 -12.73 1.11
CA ALA A 14 25.69 -12.97 1.81
C ALA A 14 25.03 -11.61 2.01
N HIS A 15 23.91 -11.36 1.33
CA HIS A 15 23.04 -10.24 1.65
C HIS A 15 22.49 -10.56 3.04
N SER A 16 23.05 -9.96 4.08
CA SER A 16 22.43 -9.97 5.40
C SER A 16 21.08 -9.24 5.23
N GLN A 17 19.98 -9.93 5.52
CA GLN A 17 18.69 -9.26 5.61
C GLN A 17 18.82 -8.11 6.62
N PRO A 18 18.25 -6.94 6.34
CA PRO A 18 18.25 -5.85 7.29
C PRO A 18 17.53 -6.29 8.57
N ASP A 19 17.99 -5.87 9.75
CA ASP A 19 17.37 -6.20 11.04
C ASP A 19 15.90 -5.76 11.13
N SER A 20 15.46 -4.90 10.23
CA SER A 20 14.07 -4.41 10.14
C SER A 20 13.72 -3.96 8.72
N LEU A 21 12.43 -4.02 8.37
CA LEU A 21 11.87 -3.42 7.17
C LEU A 21 11.04 -2.17 7.50
N LEU A 22 11.08 -1.20 6.60
CA LEU A 22 10.19 -0.04 6.58
C LEU A 22 9.12 -0.26 5.51
N VAL A 23 7.88 -0.44 5.92
CA VAL A 23 6.75 -0.65 5.02
C VAL A 23 5.77 0.51 5.18
N MET A 24 5.30 1.06 4.08
CA MET A 24 4.28 2.11 4.05
C MET A 24 3.02 1.56 3.40
N PHE A 25 1.84 1.90 3.92
CA PHE A 25 0.56 1.72 3.24
C PHE A 25 -0.14 3.06 3.07
N TRP A 26 -0.82 3.25 1.93
CA TRP A 26 -1.62 4.45 1.69
C TRP A 26 -2.78 4.20 0.72
N ASN A 27 -3.99 4.46 1.15
CA ASN A 27 -5.09 4.67 0.22
C ASN A 27 -4.91 6.04 -0.44
N VAL A 28 -4.66 6.05 -1.74
CA VAL A 28 -4.32 7.26 -2.50
C VAL A 28 -5.51 7.92 -3.17
N GLU A 29 -6.72 7.55 -2.80
CA GLU A 29 -7.99 8.12 -3.26
C GLU A 29 -8.11 8.27 -4.78
N ASN A 30 -8.74 7.30 -5.46
CA ASN A 30 -9.11 7.38 -6.87
C ASN A 30 -7.94 7.80 -7.80
N PHE A 31 -6.82 7.07 -7.74
CA PHE A 31 -5.67 7.34 -8.58
C PHE A 31 -5.86 6.75 -9.99
N PHE A 32 -6.72 7.40 -10.77
CA PHE A 32 -7.06 7.00 -12.12
C PHE A 32 -5.96 7.32 -13.13
N ASP A 33 -5.87 6.51 -14.19
CA ASP A 33 -5.13 6.84 -15.40
C ASP A 33 -5.83 8.04 -16.10
N TYR A 34 -5.08 9.05 -16.46
CA TYR A 34 -5.65 10.22 -17.14
C TYR A 34 -6.21 9.91 -18.54
N ARG A 35 -5.93 8.71 -19.08
CA ARG A 35 -6.42 8.21 -20.38
C ARG A 35 -7.69 7.37 -20.25
N SER A 36 -7.98 6.88 -19.04
CA SER A 36 -9.14 6.02 -18.76
C SER A 36 -10.46 6.75 -19.06
N GLU A 37 -11.44 6.02 -19.57
CA GLU A 37 -12.80 6.49 -19.77
C GLU A 37 -13.59 6.51 -18.43
N ASN A 38 -13.19 5.71 -17.46
CA ASN A 38 -13.84 5.60 -16.15
C ASN A 38 -13.56 6.79 -15.21
N LYS A 39 -12.57 7.62 -15.55
CA LYS A 39 -12.20 8.78 -14.75
C LYS A 39 -13.22 9.92 -14.85
N PRO A 40 -13.38 10.76 -13.80
CA PRO A 40 -14.17 11.97 -13.90
C PRO A 40 -13.60 12.93 -14.97
N GLN A 41 -14.49 13.68 -15.65
CA GLN A 41 -14.08 14.64 -16.70
C GLN A 41 -13.06 15.69 -16.23
N TYR A 42 -13.14 16.10 -14.96
CA TYR A 42 -12.20 17.04 -14.36
C TYR A 42 -10.81 16.43 -14.05
N TRP A 43 -10.62 15.09 -14.21
CA TRP A 43 -9.34 14.40 -14.03
C TRP A 43 -8.48 14.54 -15.28
N THR A 44 -7.63 15.57 -15.33
CA THR A 44 -6.78 15.88 -16.49
C THR A 44 -5.36 15.31 -16.34
N LYS A 45 -4.63 15.17 -17.44
CA LYS A 45 -3.22 14.77 -17.46
C LYS A 45 -2.37 15.64 -16.50
N ARG A 46 -2.59 16.96 -16.47
CA ARG A 46 -1.86 17.87 -15.58
C ARG A 46 -2.10 17.54 -14.11
N ARG A 47 -3.35 17.28 -13.74
CA ARG A 47 -3.73 16.93 -12.37
C ARG A 47 -3.22 15.56 -11.97
N PHE A 48 -3.25 14.61 -12.89
CA PHE A 48 -2.64 13.29 -12.73
C PHE A 48 -1.13 13.39 -12.43
N LEU A 49 -0.38 14.13 -13.24
CA LEU A 49 1.06 14.31 -13.03
C LEU A 49 1.35 15.04 -11.71
N ALA A 50 0.55 16.04 -11.36
CA ALA A 50 0.68 16.72 -10.06
C ALA A 50 0.45 15.76 -8.87
N LYS A 51 -0.50 14.82 -9.00
CA LYS A 51 -0.71 13.78 -7.98
C LYS A 51 0.44 12.79 -7.93
N CYS A 52 0.99 12.36 -9.08
CA CYS A 52 2.21 11.55 -9.11
C CYS A 52 3.35 12.22 -8.33
N ASP A 53 3.59 13.51 -8.57
CA ASP A 53 4.63 14.28 -7.85
C ASP A 53 4.34 14.39 -6.35
N ALA A 54 3.08 14.58 -5.96
CA ALA A 54 2.70 14.68 -4.56
C ALA A 54 2.86 13.34 -3.82
N VAL A 55 2.47 12.21 -4.42
CA VAL A 55 2.70 10.86 -3.88
C VAL A 55 4.20 10.60 -3.74
N ALA A 56 4.98 10.88 -4.78
CA ALA A 56 6.44 10.70 -4.74
C ALA A 56 7.11 11.53 -3.64
N LYS A 57 6.71 12.80 -3.50
CA LYS A 57 7.21 13.67 -2.43
C LYS A 57 6.85 13.13 -1.05
N THR A 58 5.65 12.59 -0.87
CA THR A 58 5.26 11.97 0.40
C THR A 58 6.12 10.76 0.72
N MET A 59 6.37 9.87 -0.24
CA MET A 59 7.30 8.74 -0.05
C MET A 59 8.70 9.20 0.36
N LEU A 60 9.22 10.29 -0.25
CA LEU A 60 10.52 10.86 0.11
C LEU A 60 10.51 11.53 1.49
N ARG A 61 9.40 12.15 1.92
CA ARG A 61 9.23 12.66 3.28
C ARG A 61 9.18 11.55 4.34
N VAL A 62 8.56 10.42 4.01
CA VAL A 62 8.65 9.21 4.84
C VAL A 62 10.11 8.78 4.92
N ALA A 63 10.82 8.72 3.80
CA ALA A 63 12.24 8.37 3.80
C ALA A 63 13.10 9.31 4.64
N ASP A 64 12.82 10.62 4.60
CA ASP A 64 13.50 11.63 5.42
C ASP A 64 13.23 11.43 6.92
N ARG A 65 11.95 11.25 7.31
CA ARG A 65 11.55 11.02 8.72
C ARG A 65 12.18 9.77 9.33
N TYR A 66 12.32 8.69 8.55
CA TYR A 66 12.81 7.39 9.05
C TYR A 66 14.27 7.10 8.65
N GLY A 67 14.96 8.03 7.98
CA GLY A 67 16.38 7.92 7.58
C GLY A 67 16.65 6.91 6.47
N ARG A 68 15.61 6.33 5.85
CA ARG A 68 15.71 5.35 4.75
C ARG A 68 14.44 5.28 3.91
N LEU A 69 14.60 4.86 2.66
CA LEU A 69 13.44 4.62 1.78
C LEU A 69 12.60 3.45 2.30
N PRO A 70 11.25 3.50 2.16
CA PRO A 70 10.42 2.33 2.39
C PRO A 70 10.87 1.14 1.53
N ASP A 71 11.00 -0.04 2.14
CA ASP A 71 11.33 -1.29 1.45
C ASP A 71 10.14 -1.79 0.62
N ALA A 72 8.93 -1.52 1.12
CA ALA A 72 7.69 -1.75 0.39
C ALA A 72 6.69 -0.61 0.61
N VAL A 73 5.86 -0.33 -0.42
CA VAL A 73 4.76 0.62 -0.34
C VAL A 73 3.51 -0.03 -0.92
N GLY A 74 2.56 -0.35 -0.05
CA GLY A 74 1.22 -0.80 -0.42
C GLY A 74 0.33 0.40 -0.75
N PHE A 75 -0.45 0.27 -1.80
CA PHE A 75 -1.45 1.27 -2.18
C PHE A 75 -2.83 0.64 -2.30
N ALA A 76 -3.84 1.42 -1.98
CA ALA A 76 -5.22 1.19 -2.39
C ALA A 76 -5.69 2.30 -3.31
N GLU A 77 -6.70 1.99 -4.13
CA GLU A 77 -7.32 2.90 -5.09
C GLU A 77 -6.40 3.33 -6.25
N VAL A 78 -5.61 2.40 -6.78
CA VAL A 78 -4.84 2.56 -8.01
C VAL A 78 -5.57 1.88 -9.16
N GLU A 79 -5.81 2.58 -10.29
CA GLU A 79 -6.59 2.01 -11.38
C GLU A 79 -5.83 0.93 -12.15
N ASN A 80 -4.55 1.14 -12.45
CA ASN A 80 -3.79 0.19 -13.26
C ASN A 80 -2.27 0.35 -13.11
N ALA A 81 -1.52 -0.61 -13.69
CA ALA A 81 -0.06 -0.60 -13.64
C ALA A 81 0.57 0.64 -14.30
N PHE A 82 -0.08 1.26 -15.30
CA PHE A 82 0.43 2.48 -15.95
C PHE A 82 0.52 3.65 -14.97
N VAL A 83 -0.43 3.79 -14.05
CA VAL A 83 -0.40 4.82 -13.00
C VAL A 83 0.89 4.73 -12.20
N LEU A 84 1.27 3.51 -11.78
CA LEU A 84 2.50 3.26 -11.02
C LEU A 84 3.76 3.41 -11.88
N GLN A 85 3.72 2.99 -13.15
CA GLN A 85 4.82 3.22 -14.08
C GLN A 85 5.09 4.73 -14.25
N ARG A 86 4.03 5.54 -14.36
CA ARG A 86 4.16 7.00 -14.45
C ARG A 86 4.63 7.62 -13.14
N LEU A 87 4.15 7.13 -12.00
CA LEU A 87 4.64 7.51 -10.67
C LEU A 87 6.15 7.29 -10.58
N LEU A 88 6.64 6.11 -10.93
CA LEU A 88 8.07 5.81 -10.84
C LEU A 88 8.88 6.55 -11.92
N SER A 89 8.50 6.48 -13.20
CA SER A 89 9.31 7.02 -14.30
C SER A 89 9.24 8.54 -14.44
N GLY A 90 8.11 9.14 -14.03
CA GLY A 90 7.81 10.57 -14.24
C GLY A 90 8.17 11.48 -13.08
N THR A 91 8.67 10.95 -11.96
CA THR A 91 8.94 11.72 -10.75
C THR A 91 10.39 11.56 -10.27
N ALA A 92 10.70 12.09 -9.08
CA ALA A 92 12.01 11.91 -8.43
C ALA A 92 12.32 10.43 -8.10
N LEU A 93 11.30 9.54 -8.08
CA LEU A 93 11.47 8.11 -7.82
C LEU A 93 12.13 7.33 -8.97
N ARG A 94 12.33 7.94 -10.16
CA ARG A 94 12.84 7.27 -11.37
C ARG A 94 14.23 6.61 -11.24
N LYS A 95 15.01 7.03 -10.23
CA LYS A 95 16.33 6.46 -9.95
C LYS A 95 16.31 5.37 -8.90
N LEU A 96 15.13 5.09 -8.32
CA LEU A 96 14.98 4.11 -7.27
C LEU A 96 14.62 2.74 -7.88
N ASP A 97 15.02 1.68 -7.19
CA ASP A 97 14.95 0.30 -7.68
C ASP A 97 13.61 -0.41 -7.37
N TYR A 98 12.51 0.33 -7.32
CA TYR A 98 11.19 -0.24 -7.05
C TYR A 98 10.69 -1.13 -8.20
N ARG A 99 10.14 -2.28 -7.82
CA ARG A 99 9.36 -3.18 -8.67
C ARG A 99 7.87 -2.93 -8.40
N ILE A 100 7.07 -2.94 -9.47
CA ILE A 100 5.61 -2.82 -9.41
C ILE A 100 5.02 -4.22 -9.34
N VAL A 101 4.04 -4.40 -8.44
CA VAL A 101 3.11 -5.54 -8.40
C VAL A 101 1.70 -4.98 -8.43
N HIS A 102 0.93 -5.36 -9.44
CA HIS A 102 -0.45 -4.92 -9.63
C HIS A 102 -1.22 -5.97 -10.43
N TYR A 103 -2.48 -6.16 -10.09
CA TYR A 103 -3.44 -7.00 -10.81
C TYR A 103 -4.78 -6.29 -10.81
N ASP A 104 -5.49 -6.39 -11.94
CA ASP A 104 -6.86 -5.93 -12.04
C ASP A 104 -7.77 -6.83 -11.20
N SER A 105 -8.71 -6.24 -10.48
CA SER A 105 -9.68 -6.93 -9.61
C SER A 105 -11.10 -6.81 -10.14
N PRO A 106 -12.06 -7.61 -9.62
CA PRO A 106 -13.47 -7.53 -10.01
C PRO A 106 -14.19 -6.26 -9.49
N ASP A 107 -13.51 -5.26 -8.97
CA ASP A 107 -14.14 -4.02 -8.50
C ASP A 107 -14.70 -3.21 -9.67
N HIS A 108 -15.98 -2.84 -9.57
CA HIS A 108 -16.69 -2.14 -10.65
C HIS A 108 -16.19 -0.71 -10.90
N ARG A 109 -15.46 -0.09 -9.96
CA ARG A 109 -14.84 1.22 -10.14
C ARG A 109 -13.51 1.14 -10.88
N GLY A 110 -12.96 -0.09 -11.04
CA GLY A 110 -11.65 -0.30 -11.63
C GLY A 110 -10.53 0.32 -10.79
N ILE A 111 -10.57 0.13 -9.48
CA ILE A 111 -9.52 0.57 -8.54
C ILE A 111 -9.05 -0.61 -7.71
N ASP A 112 -7.74 -0.78 -7.60
CA ASP A 112 -7.12 -1.98 -7.12
C ASP A 112 -6.14 -1.73 -5.98
N CYS A 113 -5.69 -2.84 -5.36
CA CYS A 113 -4.52 -2.86 -4.50
C CYS A 113 -3.25 -2.96 -5.36
N ALA A 114 -2.19 -2.30 -4.92
CA ALA A 114 -0.90 -2.35 -5.58
C ALA A 114 0.25 -2.37 -4.56
N LEU A 115 1.42 -2.85 -4.99
CA LEU A 115 2.62 -2.85 -4.17
C LEU A 115 3.82 -2.37 -5.00
N LEU A 116 4.61 -1.48 -4.42
CA LEU A 116 5.98 -1.23 -4.82
C LEU A 116 6.90 -1.94 -3.82
N CYS A 117 7.87 -2.72 -4.29
CA CYS A 117 8.89 -3.31 -3.44
C CYS A 117 10.29 -3.05 -3.99
N ARG A 118 11.25 -2.77 -3.13
CA ARG A 118 12.64 -2.50 -3.53
C ARG A 118 13.34 -3.82 -3.87
N ARG A 119 13.92 -3.87 -5.07
CA ARG A 119 14.64 -5.07 -5.56
C ARG A 119 15.87 -5.39 -4.72
N SER A 120 16.54 -4.35 -4.20
CA SER A 120 17.78 -4.48 -3.43
C SER A 120 17.56 -5.00 -2.00
N THR A 121 16.44 -4.68 -1.36
CA THR A 121 16.21 -5.03 0.05
C THR A 121 15.11 -6.08 0.22
N LEU A 122 14.19 -6.15 -0.75
CA LEU A 122 13.02 -7.05 -0.69
C LEU A 122 12.76 -7.70 -2.06
N PRO A 123 13.61 -8.65 -2.50
CA PRO A 123 13.47 -9.33 -3.79
C PRO A 123 12.23 -10.21 -3.82
N LEU A 124 11.31 -9.88 -4.73
CA LEU A 124 10.04 -10.59 -4.91
C LEU A 124 10.26 -11.98 -5.49
N ARG A 125 9.68 -13.01 -4.85
CA ARG A 125 9.68 -14.40 -5.29
C ARG A 125 8.43 -14.78 -6.09
N GLY A 126 7.27 -14.30 -5.63
CA GLY A 126 5.98 -14.54 -6.28
C GLY A 126 4.95 -13.51 -5.90
N SER A 127 3.88 -13.43 -6.68
CA SER A 127 2.72 -12.59 -6.35
C SER A 127 1.46 -13.12 -7.02
N ALA A 128 0.31 -12.87 -6.41
CA ALA A 128 -0.99 -13.25 -6.97
C ALA A 128 -2.12 -12.38 -6.41
N PRO A 129 -3.18 -12.12 -7.20
CA PRO A 129 -4.44 -11.64 -6.67
C PRO A 129 -5.16 -12.78 -5.93
N LYS A 130 -5.76 -12.47 -4.80
CA LYS A 130 -6.53 -13.41 -3.99
C LYS A 130 -7.96 -12.93 -3.86
N HIS A 131 -8.84 -13.52 -4.64
CA HIS A 131 -10.26 -13.18 -4.64
C HIS A 131 -10.93 -13.46 -3.29
N VAL A 132 -11.93 -12.64 -2.96
CA VAL A 132 -12.82 -12.88 -1.81
C VAL A 132 -13.99 -13.75 -2.29
N PRO A 133 -14.13 -15.02 -1.82
CA PRO A 133 -15.21 -15.89 -2.24
C PRO A 133 -16.54 -15.46 -1.61
N VAL A 134 -17.65 -15.82 -2.26
CA VAL A 134 -19.00 -15.74 -1.72
C VAL A 134 -19.63 -17.12 -1.63
N SER A 135 -20.64 -17.28 -0.75
CA SER A 135 -21.24 -18.57 -0.38
C SER A 135 -21.80 -19.40 -1.55
N ALA A 136 -22.08 -18.80 -2.70
CA ALA A 136 -22.63 -19.48 -3.88
C ALA A 136 -21.55 -19.98 -4.86
N GLY A 137 -20.29 -20.07 -4.44
CA GLY A 137 -19.18 -20.50 -5.31
C GLY A 137 -18.70 -19.43 -6.30
N GLY A 138 -19.13 -18.17 -6.13
CA GLY A 138 -18.69 -17.03 -6.92
C GLY A 138 -17.59 -16.22 -6.25
N VAL A 139 -17.18 -15.13 -6.91
CA VAL A 139 -16.22 -14.13 -6.43
C VAL A 139 -16.96 -12.83 -6.11
N MET A 140 -16.65 -12.23 -4.97
CA MET A 140 -17.20 -10.93 -4.62
C MET A 140 -16.70 -9.85 -5.60
N ALA A 141 -17.61 -9.04 -6.13
CA ALA A 141 -17.27 -7.86 -6.93
C ALA A 141 -16.67 -6.78 -6.01
N THR A 142 -15.39 -6.93 -5.68
CA THR A 142 -14.59 -6.04 -4.83
C THR A 142 -13.11 -6.18 -5.19
N ARG A 143 -12.26 -5.39 -4.54
CA ARG A 143 -10.79 -5.49 -4.71
C ARG A 143 -10.29 -6.81 -4.18
N ASP A 144 -9.34 -7.39 -4.89
CA ASP A 144 -8.62 -8.56 -4.44
C ASP A 144 -7.63 -8.21 -3.34
N ILE A 145 -7.32 -9.18 -2.48
CA ILE A 145 -6.16 -9.09 -1.60
C ILE A 145 -4.94 -9.37 -2.46
N LEU A 146 -4.02 -8.41 -2.57
CA LEU A 146 -2.77 -8.58 -3.31
C LEU A 146 -1.77 -9.32 -2.41
N LEU A 147 -1.40 -10.53 -2.77
CA LEU A 147 -0.33 -11.28 -2.12
C LEU A 147 0.99 -11.05 -2.86
N ALA A 148 2.04 -10.74 -2.10
CA ALA A 148 3.42 -10.70 -2.56
C ALA A 148 4.30 -11.51 -1.61
N GLU A 149 5.05 -12.47 -2.15
CA GLU A 149 5.88 -13.43 -1.41
C GLU A 149 7.36 -13.12 -1.59
N PHE A 150 8.08 -13.14 -0.49
CA PHE A 150 9.51 -12.93 -0.39
C PHE A 150 10.14 -14.13 0.36
N ASP A 151 11.45 -14.19 0.53
CA ASP A 151 12.13 -15.37 1.11
C ASP A 151 11.56 -15.79 2.49
N SER A 152 11.35 -14.85 3.39
CA SER A 152 10.91 -15.13 4.76
C SER A 152 9.68 -14.32 5.19
N LEU A 153 9.04 -13.63 4.25
CA LEU A 153 7.95 -12.69 4.48
C LEU A 153 6.92 -12.79 3.35
N ALA A 154 5.64 -12.74 3.69
CA ALA A 154 4.57 -12.43 2.74
C ALA A 154 3.91 -11.09 3.13
N ILE A 155 3.71 -10.20 2.16
CA ILE A 155 2.95 -8.97 2.32
C ILE A 155 1.61 -9.13 1.61
N LEU A 156 0.51 -8.80 2.33
CA LEU A 156 -0.85 -8.82 1.80
C LEU A 156 -1.39 -7.40 1.82
N VAL A 157 -1.65 -6.82 0.65
CA VAL A 157 -2.25 -5.48 0.54
C VAL A 157 -3.75 -5.61 0.39
N ASN A 158 -4.49 -4.89 1.22
CA ASN A 158 -5.94 -5.01 1.38
C ASN A 158 -6.66 -3.68 1.11
N HIS A 159 -7.85 -3.77 0.54
CA HIS A 159 -8.83 -2.69 0.53
C HIS A 159 -10.23 -3.28 0.64
N HIS A 160 -10.75 -3.31 1.84
CA HIS A 160 -12.04 -3.95 2.15
C HIS A 160 -13.23 -3.12 1.66
N PRO A 161 -14.44 -3.73 1.56
CA PRO A 161 -15.65 -3.01 1.17
C PRO A 161 -15.94 -1.81 2.07
N SER A 162 -16.33 -0.67 1.45
CA SER A 162 -16.60 0.59 2.16
C SER A 162 -17.66 0.43 3.27
N GLN A 163 -17.57 1.27 4.30
CA GLN A 163 -18.57 1.40 5.36
C GLN A 163 -19.93 1.87 4.81
N LEU A 164 -19.94 2.61 3.71
CA LEU A 164 -21.15 3.14 3.10
C LEU A 164 -22.06 2.02 2.56
N GLY A 165 -23.35 2.10 2.89
CA GLY A 165 -24.39 1.18 2.36
C GLY A 165 -24.46 -0.18 3.08
N GLY A 166 -24.13 -0.28 4.38
CA GLY A 166 -24.41 -1.45 5.20
C GLY A 166 -23.68 -2.73 4.76
N LYS A 167 -22.41 -2.62 4.39
CA LYS A 167 -21.59 -3.73 3.84
C LYS A 167 -20.80 -4.49 4.91
N GLU A 168 -21.31 -4.59 6.13
CA GLU A 168 -20.62 -5.26 7.25
C GLU A 168 -20.32 -6.72 6.96
N ASP A 169 -21.31 -7.47 6.45
CA ASP A 169 -21.13 -8.88 6.08
C ASP A 169 -20.03 -9.04 5.01
N ARG A 170 -19.95 -8.11 4.05
CA ARG A 170 -18.92 -8.15 3.01
C ARG A 170 -17.53 -7.85 3.57
N ARG A 171 -17.42 -6.95 4.56
CA ARG A 171 -16.14 -6.70 5.26
C ARG A 171 -15.74 -7.90 6.10
N ALA A 172 -16.70 -8.54 6.79
CA ALA A 172 -16.45 -9.76 7.56
C ALA A 172 -15.93 -10.89 6.66
N LEU A 173 -16.52 -11.09 5.47
CA LEU A 173 -16.03 -12.06 4.47
C LEU A 173 -14.62 -11.74 4.01
N ALA A 174 -14.30 -10.47 3.71
CA ALA A 174 -12.96 -10.05 3.30
C ALA A 174 -11.93 -10.28 4.41
N LEU A 175 -12.27 -9.95 5.66
CA LEU A 175 -11.41 -10.19 6.81
C LEU A 175 -11.22 -11.69 7.08
N GLY A 176 -12.28 -12.48 6.96
CA GLY A 176 -12.22 -13.95 7.06
C GLY A 176 -11.33 -14.55 5.97
N ARG A 177 -11.40 -14.02 4.74
CA ARG A 177 -10.51 -14.43 3.65
C ARG A 177 -9.05 -14.10 3.95
N LEU A 178 -8.76 -12.91 4.47
CA LEU A 178 -7.41 -12.52 4.86
C LEU A 178 -6.85 -13.49 5.91
N ARG A 179 -7.61 -13.79 6.98
CA ARG A 179 -7.20 -14.74 8.02
C ARG A 179 -6.89 -16.12 7.45
N ALA A 180 -7.79 -16.66 6.61
CA ALA A 180 -7.57 -17.95 5.96
C ALA A 180 -6.32 -17.97 5.05
N LEU A 181 -5.97 -16.84 4.42
CA LEU A 181 -4.74 -16.71 3.64
C LEU A 181 -3.50 -16.70 4.53
N THR A 182 -3.50 -15.94 5.63
CA THR A 182 -2.36 -15.91 6.58
C THR A 182 -2.14 -17.29 7.21
N ASP A 183 -3.21 -17.97 7.66
CA ASP A 183 -3.15 -19.33 8.20
C ASP A 183 -2.56 -20.32 7.18
N SER A 184 -3.00 -20.23 5.92
CA SER A 184 -2.50 -21.09 4.83
C SER A 184 -1.02 -20.83 4.52
N LEU A 185 -0.58 -19.57 4.55
CA LEU A 185 0.82 -19.20 4.36
C LEU A 185 1.70 -19.75 5.48
N HIS A 186 1.28 -19.64 6.73
CA HIS A 186 2.00 -20.21 7.87
C HIS A 186 2.05 -21.74 7.82
N ALA A 187 0.94 -22.39 7.46
CA ALA A 187 0.90 -23.85 7.26
C ALA A 187 1.83 -24.30 6.14
N ALA A 188 2.07 -23.47 5.11
CA ALA A 188 3.02 -23.71 4.04
C ALA A 188 4.48 -23.38 4.41
N GLY A 189 4.75 -22.97 5.66
CA GLY A 189 6.09 -22.66 6.15
C GLY A 189 6.53 -21.19 6.01
N GLN A 190 5.63 -20.29 5.63
CA GLN A 190 5.92 -18.85 5.61
C GLN A 190 6.12 -18.35 7.05
N ALA A 191 7.34 -17.94 7.39
CA ALA A 191 7.68 -17.59 8.76
C ALA A 191 7.00 -16.28 9.24
N ARG A 192 6.76 -15.34 8.32
CA ARG A 192 6.23 -14.01 8.66
C ARG A 192 5.20 -13.56 7.65
N THR A 193 4.13 -12.93 8.15
CA THR A 193 3.12 -12.27 7.33
C THR A 193 2.88 -10.85 7.81
N LEU A 194 2.73 -9.93 6.87
CA LEU A 194 2.35 -8.55 7.13
C LEU A 194 1.18 -8.19 6.21
N ALA A 195 -0.02 -8.10 6.76
CA ALA A 195 -1.18 -7.58 6.07
C ALA A 195 -1.32 -6.09 6.36
N VAL A 196 -1.32 -5.26 5.32
CA VAL A 196 -1.54 -3.82 5.41
C VAL A 196 -2.74 -3.43 4.57
N GLY A 197 -3.48 -2.40 4.94
CA GLY A 197 -4.64 -2.05 4.13
C GLY A 197 -5.54 -0.97 4.71
N ASP A 198 -6.51 -0.58 3.86
CA ASP A 198 -7.74 0.08 4.25
C ASP A 198 -8.80 -0.99 4.52
N PHE A 199 -9.06 -1.24 5.81
CA PHE A 199 -10.00 -2.26 6.26
C PHE A 199 -11.44 -1.73 6.33
N ASN A 200 -11.63 -0.41 6.13
CA ASN A 200 -12.92 0.25 6.22
C ASN A 200 -13.67 0.00 7.54
N GLN A 201 -12.94 -0.26 8.60
CA GLN A 201 -13.44 -0.41 9.97
C GLN A 201 -12.29 -0.15 10.96
N ASP A 202 -12.61 0.43 12.10
CA ASP A 202 -11.64 0.62 13.18
C ASP A 202 -11.42 -0.73 13.89
N LEU A 203 -10.23 -1.29 13.72
CA LEU A 203 -9.83 -2.58 14.31
C LEU A 203 -8.83 -2.42 15.45
N TRP A 204 -8.22 -1.23 15.60
CA TRP A 204 -7.06 -1.03 16.49
C TRP A 204 -7.21 0.12 17.46
N GLY A 205 -8.07 1.11 17.17
CA GLY A 205 -8.06 2.40 17.85
C GLY A 205 -6.80 3.23 17.60
N GLY A 206 -6.67 4.36 18.27
CA GLY A 206 -5.51 5.25 18.17
C GLY A 206 -5.66 6.38 17.15
N PRO A 207 -4.55 6.98 16.66
CA PRO A 207 -4.62 8.11 15.73
C PRO A 207 -5.35 7.73 14.45
N GLY A 208 -6.33 8.53 14.06
CA GLY A 208 -7.13 8.30 12.87
C GLY A 208 -6.36 8.53 11.57
N THR A 209 -6.73 7.80 10.55
CA THR A 209 -6.18 7.93 9.17
C THR A 209 -7.13 8.65 8.24
N LEU A 210 -8.42 8.60 8.50
CA LEU A 210 -9.49 9.29 7.77
C LEU A 210 -10.25 10.22 8.73
N LYS A 211 -10.70 11.40 8.25
CA LYS A 211 -11.62 12.24 9.00
C LYS A 211 -12.97 12.32 8.31
N TYR A 212 -14.01 11.79 8.96
CA TYR A 212 -15.38 11.79 8.47
C TYR A 212 -16.31 12.47 9.47
N ASN A 213 -17.14 13.42 9.03
CA ASN A 213 -18.08 14.19 9.88
C ASN A 213 -17.42 14.72 11.18
N GLY A 214 -16.21 15.25 11.08
CA GLY A 214 -15.47 15.83 12.20
C GLY A 214 -14.76 14.82 13.12
N ARG A 215 -14.95 13.53 12.91
CA ARG A 215 -14.31 12.46 13.70
C ARG A 215 -13.18 11.82 12.92
N TRP A 216 -12.06 11.61 13.60
CA TRP A 216 -10.97 10.81 13.07
C TRP A 216 -11.29 9.33 13.30
N GLU A 217 -11.13 8.52 12.26
CA GLU A 217 -11.32 7.08 12.26
C GLU A 217 -10.03 6.41 11.82
N LYS A 218 -9.61 5.36 12.55
CA LYS A 218 -8.44 4.56 12.17
C LYS A 218 -8.90 3.34 11.39
N ILE A 219 -9.08 3.50 10.09
CA ILE A 219 -9.54 2.44 9.19
C ILE A 219 -8.43 1.84 8.34
N ASP A 220 -7.27 2.48 8.33
CA ASP A 220 -6.04 1.97 7.72
C ASP A 220 -5.09 1.48 8.81
N GLY A 221 -4.44 0.34 8.57
CA GLY A 221 -3.54 -0.28 9.53
C GLY A 221 -3.00 -1.62 9.05
N GLY A 222 -2.58 -2.49 9.98
CA GLY A 222 -2.05 -3.79 9.60
C GLY A 222 -2.08 -4.86 10.69
N PHE A 223 -1.96 -6.11 10.25
CA PHE A 223 -1.74 -7.29 11.08
C PHE A 223 -0.36 -7.87 10.74
N ALA A 224 0.43 -8.17 11.74
CA ALA A 224 1.79 -8.67 11.56
C ALA A 224 2.00 -9.90 12.46
N GLU A 225 2.48 -10.99 11.89
CA GLU A 225 2.74 -12.24 12.59
C GLU A 225 4.17 -12.73 12.31
N GLY A 226 4.79 -13.36 13.29
CA GLY A 226 6.15 -13.92 13.19
C GLY A 226 7.28 -12.92 13.31
N PHE A 227 7.03 -11.67 13.68
CA PHE A 227 8.04 -10.64 13.91
C PHE A 227 8.38 -10.50 15.40
N LEU A 228 9.64 -10.13 15.71
CA LEU A 228 10.08 -9.86 17.07
C LEU A 228 9.39 -8.61 17.63
N ARG A 229 9.21 -7.59 16.79
CA ARG A 229 8.60 -6.32 17.16
C ARG A 229 7.98 -5.66 15.94
N VAL A 230 6.85 -4.98 16.15
CA VAL A 230 6.19 -4.14 15.15
C VAL A 230 5.92 -2.77 15.76
N ARG A 231 6.24 -1.72 15.01
CA ARG A 231 5.87 -0.34 15.31
C ARG A 231 5.04 0.18 14.15
N GLU A 232 3.85 0.64 14.45
CA GLU A 232 2.91 1.23 13.50
C GLU A 232 2.69 2.70 13.84
N GLU A 233 2.74 3.59 12.85
CA GLU A 233 2.54 5.03 13.02
C GLU A 233 1.73 5.59 11.85
N VAL A 234 0.79 6.49 12.16
CA VAL A 234 0.15 7.33 11.15
C VAL A 234 1.12 8.44 10.75
N PHE A 235 1.36 8.58 9.45
CA PHE A 235 2.23 9.64 8.93
C PHE A 235 1.42 10.91 8.69
N ASP A 236 1.35 11.74 9.70
CA ASP A 236 0.56 12.98 9.82
C ASP A 236 1.31 14.24 9.41
N ASP A 237 2.18 14.15 8.41
CA ASP A 237 2.97 15.29 7.93
C ASP A 237 2.05 16.49 7.56
N PRO A 238 2.36 17.71 8.02
CA PRO A 238 1.52 18.90 7.77
C PRO A 238 1.20 19.16 6.29
N VAL A 239 2.07 18.71 5.36
CA VAL A 239 1.82 18.86 3.92
C VAL A 239 0.62 18.06 3.43
N LEU A 240 0.26 16.99 4.15
CA LEU A 240 -0.89 16.14 3.86
C LEU A 240 -2.20 16.65 4.47
N LEU A 241 -2.13 17.70 5.27
CA LEU A 241 -3.25 18.23 6.04
C LEU A 241 -3.72 19.58 5.49
N GLU A 242 -4.99 19.88 5.70
CA GLU A 242 -5.59 21.19 5.52
C GLU A 242 -6.54 21.51 6.67
N ALA A 243 -6.88 22.81 6.86
CA ALA A 243 -7.86 23.20 7.86
C ALA A 243 -9.24 22.62 7.54
N ASP A 244 -9.87 21.99 8.52
CA ASP A 244 -11.26 21.55 8.42
C ASP A 244 -12.20 22.69 8.84
N LYS A 245 -12.67 23.44 7.85
CA LYS A 245 -13.52 24.61 8.06
C LYS A 245 -14.92 24.27 8.61
N ALA A 246 -15.38 23.03 8.40
CA ALA A 246 -16.73 22.62 8.82
C ALA A 246 -16.75 22.14 10.28
N PHE A 247 -15.71 21.41 10.71
CA PHE A 247 -15.69 20.75 12.01
C PHE A 247 -14.51 21.17 12.91
N GLY A 248 -13.67 22.08 12.42
CA GLY A 248 -12.49 22.55 13.15
C GLY A 248 -11.30 21.58 13.10
N GLY A 249 -10.12 22.10 13.51
CA GLY A 249 -8.87 21.37 13.44
C GLY A 249 -8.40 21.11 12.00
N SER A 250 -7.74 19.99 11.78
CA SER A 250 -7.22 19.58 10.48
C SER A 250 -7.91 18.33 9.95
N LYS A 251 -7.80 18.12 8.64
CA LYS A 251 -8.20 16.89 7.92
C LYS A 251 -7.21 16.60 6.81
N PRO A 252 -7.20 15.37 6.26
CA PRO A 252 -6.39 15.07 5.09
C PRO A 252 -6.77 15.96 3.90
N ARG A 253 -5.76 16.38 3.15
CA ARG A 253 -5.94 17.23 1.97
C ARG A 253 -6.16 16.37 0.74
N ARG A 254 -7.38 16.34 0.27
CA ARG A 254 -7.82 15.57 -0.90
C ARG A 254 -7.35 16.16 -2.22
N THR A 255 -7.26 15.30 -3.24
CA THR A 255 -7.05 15.76 -4.62
C THR A 255 -8.23 16.59 -5.08
N PHE A 256 -9.46 16.15 -4.77
CA PHE A 256 -10.70 16.84 -5.12
C PHE A 256 -11.70 16.83 -3.97
N THR A 257 -12.54 17.87 -3.93
CA THR A 257 -13.78 17.90 -3.15
C THR A 257 -14.92 18.15 -4.15
N GLY A 258 -15.67 17.08 -4.49
CA GLY A 258 -16.51 17.09 -5.69
C GLY A 258 -15.67 17.42 -6.94
N PRO A 259 -16.08 18.33 -7.82
CA PRO A 259 -15.31 18.71 -9.01
C PRO A 259 -14.17 19.69 -8.71
N ARG A 260 -14.10 20.27 -7.51
CA ARG A 260 -13.13 21.29 -7.14
C ARG A 260 -11.76 20.66 -6.83
N TYR A 261 -10.74 21.08 -7.57
CA TYR A 261 -9.36 20.66 -7.36
C TYR A 261 -8.76 21.28 -6.09
N GLY A 262 -8.37 20.44 -5.13
CA GLY A 262 -7.74 20.81 -3.86
C GLY A 262 -6.21 20.73 -3.90
N GLY A 263 -5.66 19.98 -4.85
CA GLY A 263 -4.21 19.81 -5.02
C GLY A 263 -3.51 19.01 -3.94
N GLY A 264 -4.27 18.30 -3.10
CA GLY A 264 -3.76 17.29 -2.17
C GLY A 264 -3.69 15.90 -2.82
N VAL A 265 -3.56 14.86 -2.02
CA VAL A 265 -3.41 13.48 -2.51
C VAL A 265 -4.60 12.61 -2.16
N SER A 266 -5.02 12.58 -0.91
CA SER A 266 -6.01 11.62 -0.42
C SER A 266 -6.79 12.17 0.76
N ASP A 267 -7.96 11.58 1.03
CA ASP A 267 -8.71 11.72 2.28
C ASP A 267 -8.19 10.78 3.39
N HIS A 268 -7.20 9.96 3.08
CA HIS A 268 -6.48 9.12 4.03
C HIS A 268 -5.07 9.63 4.29
N LEU A 269 -4.56 9.42 5.51
CA LEU A 269 -3.14 9.57 5.84
C LEU A 269 -2.42 8.23 5.67
N PRO A 270 -1.14 8.24 5.25
CA PRO A 270 -0.35 7.02 5.20
C PRO A 270 -0.13 6.40 6.57
N VAL A 271 -0.01 5.07 6.61
CA VAL A 271 0.45 4.31 7.78
C VAL A 271 1.83 3.73 7.48
N VAL A 272 2.73 3.85 8.44
CA VAL A 272 4.10 3.36 8.32
C VAL A 272 4.36 2.28 9.37
N PHE A 273 4.94 1.18 8.94
CA PHE A 273 5.30 0.03 9.76
C PHE A 273 6.82 -0.13 9.78
N ILE A 274 7.40 -0.29 10.96
CA ILE A 274 8.75 -0.77 11.13
C ILE A 274 8.63 -2.17 11.76
N VAL A 275 8.98 -3.19 10.99
CA VAL A 275 8.91 -4.58 11.43
C VAL A 275 10.32 -5.14 11.62
N TYR A 276 10.57 -5.74 12.78
CA TYR A 276 11.87 -6.29 13.19
C TYR A 276 11.83 -7.82 13.11
N TYR A 277 12.88 -8.39 12.53
CA TYR A 277 13.02 -9.85 12.34
C TYR A 277 13.42 -10.59 13.60
#